data_901da2545338302fa2717beb8c725cf8
#
_entry.id   901da2545338302fa2717beb8c725cf8
#
_cell.length_a   1.000
_cell.length_b   1.000
_cell.length_c   1.000
_cell.angle_alpha   90.00
_cell.angle_beta   90.00
_cell.angle_gamma   90.00
#
_symmetry.space_group_name_H-M   'P 1'
#
loop_
_entity.id
_entity.type
_entity.pdbx_description
1 polymer ?
#
loop_
_entity_poly.entity_id
_entity_poly.type
_entity_poly.pdbx_seq_one_letter_code
_entity_poly.pdbx_strand_id
1 'polypeptide(L)'
;VSRLRIYFSCSLTGGRQDQPVYAELVAHLQAAGHDVLSAHLADPAVMARDGELDPVAVYERDTAWVRACDVVVAEVSTPSHGAGFEIAYAQ
;
A
#
# COMPACT_ATOMS: atom_id res chain seq x y z
N VAL A 1 -7.00 18.78 -12.36
CA VAL A 1 -7.23 17.79 -11.30
C VAL A 1 -6.16 17.93 -10.24
N SER A 2 -6.57 18.01 -8.98
CA SER A 2 -5.64 18.12 -7.86
C SER A 2 -4.82 16.85 -7.68
N ARG A 3 -3.54 17.02 -7.35
CA ARG A 3 -2.68 15.92 -6.97
C ARG A 3 -3.10 15.41 -5.59
N LEU A 4 -3.35 14.12 -5.48
CA LEU A 4 -3.72 13.49 -4.22
C LEU A 4 -2.54 12.69 -3.67
N ARG A 5 -2.45 12.62 -2.34
CA ARG A 5 -1.57 11.69 -1.65
C ARG A 5 -2.38 10.42 -1.39
N ILE A 6 -1.96 9.33 -1.99
CA ILE A 6 -2.69 8.06 -1.95
C ILE A 6 -1.90 7.04 -1.14
N TYR A 7 -2.57 6.37 -0.21
CA TYR A 7 -2.04 5.17 0.41
C TYR A 7 -2.63 3.96 -0.30
N PHE A 8 -1.78 3.20 -0.99
CA PHE A 8 -2.19 1.97 -1.67
C PHE A 8 -2.00 0.79 -0.72
N SER A 9 -3.07 0.05 -0.47
CA SER A 9 -3.08 -1.10 0.44
C SER A 9 -3.36 -2.37 -0.35
N CYS A 10 -2.60 -3.43 -0.06
CA CYS A 10 -2.76 -4.73 -0.71
C CYS A 10 -2.20 -5.83 0.19
N SER A 11 -2.41 -7.10 -0.20
CA SER A 11 -1.89 -8.23 0.54
C SER A 11 -0.38 -8.36 0.38
N LEU A 12 0.33 -8.56 1.49
CA LEU A 12 1.75 -8.94 1.49
C LEU A 12 1.91 -10.38 1.98
N THR A 13 1.52 -10.63 3.23
CA THR A 13 1.69 -11.95 3.86
C THR A 13 0.53 -12.90 3.58
N GLY A 14 -0.61 -12.40 3.10
CA GLY A 14 -1.74 -13.23 2.70
C GLY A 14 -1.60 -13.87 1.32
N GLY A 15 -0.55 -13.48 0.57
CA GLY A 15 -0.26 -13.98 -0.76
C GLY A 15 0.10 -12.86 -1.72
N ARG A 16 0.86 -13.19 -2.77
CA ARG A 16 1.34 -12.21 -3.73
C ARG A 16 0.96 -12.56 -5.18
N GLN A 17 -0.05 -13.42 -5.38
CA GLN A 17 -0.46 -13.81 -6.72
C GLN A 17 -0.98 -12.64 -7.56
N ASP A 18 -1.49 -11.58 -6.91
CA ASP A 18 -2.00 -10.40 -7.60
C ASP A 18 -0.97 -9.29 -7.74
N GLN A 19 0.30 -9.55 -7.44
CA GLN A 19 1.35 -8.54 -7.50
C GLN A 19 1.42 -7.81 -8.84
N PRO A 20 1.28 -8.47 -10.01
CA PRO A 20 1.26 -7.74 -11.27
C PRO A 20 0.12 -6.73 -11.37
N VAL A 21 -1.04 -7.03 -10.77
CA VAL A 21 -2.18 -6.10 -10.71
C VAL A 21 -1.83 -4.91 -9.82
N TYR A 22 -1.18 -5.15 -8.69
CA TYR A 22 -0.76 -4.08 -7.78
C TYR A 22 0.18 -3.10 -8.49
N ALA A 23 1.18 -3.63 -9.20
CA ALA A 23 2.13 -2.80 -9.93
C ALA A 23 1.45 -1.96 -11.01
N GLU A 24 0.49 -2.54 -11.71
CA GLU A 24 -0.25 -1.84 -12.75
C GLU A 24 -1.14 -0.73 -12.19
N LEU A 25 -1.83 -0.99 -11.07
CA LEU A 25 -2.66 0.01 -10.40
C LEU A 25 -1.82 1.18 -9.91
N VAL A 26 -0.71 0.91 -9.24
CA VAL A 26 0.18 1.97 -8.73
C VAL A 26 0.73 2.81 -9.89
N ALA A 27 1.18 2.16 -10.96
CA ALA A 27 1.69 2.86 -12.13
C ALA A 27 0.62 3.77 -12.75
N HIS A 28 -0.62 3.31 -12.81
CA HIS A 28 -1.73 4.08 -13.34
C HIS A 28 -2.03 5.32 -12.49
N LEU A 29 -2.03 5.15 -11.17
CA LEU A 29 -2.26 6.28 -10.25
C LEU A 29 -1.14 7.32 -10.35
N GLN A 30 0.11 6.86 -10.45
CA GLN A 30 1.26 7.75 -10.61
C GLN A 30 1.22 8.49 -11.95
N ALA A 31 0.83 7.79 -13.02
CA ALA A 31 0.69 8.40 -14.34
C ALA A 31 -0.41 9.46 -14.37
N ALA A 32 -1.43 9.32 -13.53
CA ALA A 32 -2.48 10.34 -13.40
C ALA A 32 -2.04 11.55 -12.57
N GLY A 33 -0.81 11.57 -12.07
CA GLY A 33 -0.25 12.71 -11.34
C GLY A 33 -0.38 12.65 -9.84
N HIS A 34 -0.81 11.52 -9.29
CA HIS A 34 -0.95 11.36 -7.84
C HIS A 34 0.32 10.84 -7.19
N ASP A 35 0.47 11.14 -5.90
CA ASP A 35 1.61 10.68 -5.11
C ASP A 35 1.18 9.44 -4.32
N VAL A 36 1.72 8.27 -4.68
CA VAL A 36 1.42 7.01 -4.00
C VAL A 36 2.47 6.79 -2.92
N LEU A 37 2.13 7.10 -1.68
CA LEU A 37 3.06 7.07 -0.55
C LEU A 37 3.65 5.69 -0.31
N SER A 38 2.85 4.65 -0.53
CA SER A 38 3.23 3.26 -0.30
C SER A 38 3.50 2.51 -1.61
N ALA A 39 4.02 3.20 -2.64
CA ALA A 39 4.23 2.60 -3.96
C ALA A 39 5.12 1.34 -3.90
N HIS A 40 6.04 1.25 -2.94
CA HIS A 40 6.91 0.10 -2.79
C HIS A 40 6.17 -1.21 -2.52
N LEU A 41 4.93 -1.15 -2.02
CA LEU A 41 4.13 -2.35 -1.76
C LEU A 41 3.79 -3.11 -3.04
N ALA A 42 3.82 -2.44 -4.20
CA ALA A 42 3.61 -3.08 -5.49
C ALA A 42 4.90 -3.66 -6.10
N ASP A 43 6.06 -3.42 -5.47
CA ASP A 43 7.35 -3.92 -5.94
C ASP A 43 7.44 -5.42 -5.68
N PRO A 44 7.85 -6.24 -6.67
CA PRO A 44 8.03 -7.68 -6.44
C PRO A 44 9.02 -8.00 -5.32
N ALA A 45 9.97 -7.10 -5.03
CA ALA A 45 10.98 -7.28 -3.99
C ALA A 45 10.53 -6.81 -2.61
N VAL A 46 9.27 -6.41 -2.41
CA VAL A 46 8.81 -5.81 -1.16
C VAL A 46 9.03 -6.71 0.05
N MET A 47 8.82 -8.03 -0.11
CA MET A 47 8.97 -8.96 1.01
C MET A 47 10.41 -9.02 1.51
N ALA A 48 11.39 -8.96 0.59
CA ALA A 48 12.79 -8.94 0.98
C ALA A 48 13.15 -7.64 1.70
N ARG A 49 12.64 -6.51 1.22
CA ARG A 49 12.91 -5.20 1.84
C ARG A 49 12.25 -5.05 3.19
N ASP A 50 10.94 -5.31 3.26
CA ASP A 50 10.19 -5.10 4.50
C ASP A 50 10.50 -6.19 5.52
N GLY A 51 10.91 -7.38 5.07
CA GLY A 51 11.31 -8.46 5.95
C GLY A 51 12.56 -8.15 6.78
N GLU A 52 13.38 -7.19 6.33
CA GLU A 52 14.58 -6.75 7.04
C GLU A 52 14.28 -5.66 8.08
N LEU A 53 13.06 -5.10 8.07
CA LEU A 53 12.68 -4.03 8.98
C LEU A 53 12.03 -4.61 10.24
N ASP A 54 12.20 -3.89 11.35
CA ASP A 54 11.49 -4.18 12.58
C ASP A 54 9.97 -4.05 12.31
N PRO A 55 9.14 -5.04 12.69
CA PRO A 55 7.69 -4.95 12.52
C PRO A 55 7.07 -3.70 13.12
N VAL A 56 7.58 -3.21 14.24
CA VAL A 56 7.10 -1.97 14.86
C VAL A 56 7.40 -0.78 13.97
N ALA A 57 8.60 -0.74 13.35
CA ALA A 57 8.95 0.33 12.43
C ALA A 57 8.06 0.33 11.19
N VAL A 58 7.73 -0.84 10.67
CA VAL A 58 6.81 -0.97 9.52
C VAL A 58 5.43 -0.45 9.91
N TYR A 59 4.91 -0.85 11.06
CA TYR A 59 3.62 -0.39 11.56
C TYR A 59 3.58 1.13 11.71
N GLU A 60 4.61 1.71 12.32
CA GLU A 60 4.67 3.16 12.52
C GLU A 60 4.73 3.92 11.19
N ARG A 61 5.54 3.43 10.24
CA ARG A 61 5.65 4.02 8.91
C ARG A 61 4.31 3.99 8.19
N ASP A 62 3.67 2.82 8.15
CA ASP A 62 2.45 2.62 7.37
C ASP A 62 1.29 3.41 7.96
N THR A 63 1.14 3.41 9.29
CA THR A 63 0.08 4.20 9.92
C THR A 63 0.32 5.70 9.76
N ALA A 64 1.57 6.15 9.75
CA ALA A 64 1.89 7.55 9.48
C ALA A 64 1.46 7.94 8.05
N TRP A 65 1.70 7.07 7.07
CA TRP A 65 1.25 7.30 5.71
C TRP A 65 -0.26 7.33 5.59
N VAL A 66 -0.97 6.43 6.29
CA VAL A 66 -2.43 6.44 6.30
C VAL A 66 -2.95 7.76 6.86
N ARG A 67 -2.34 8.26 7.93
CA ARG A 67 -2.74 9.55 8.52
C ARG A 67 -2.45 10.72 7.57
N ALA A 68 -1.39 10.63 6.77
CA ALA A 68 -0.97 11.71 5.88
C ALA A 68 -1.68 11.71 4.54
N CYS A 69 -2.28 10.59 4.14
CA CYS A 69 -2.88 10.48 2.81
C CYS A 69 -4.22 11.21 2.72
N ASP A 70 -4.61 11.51 1.50
CA ASP A 70 -5.92 12.09 1.21
C ASP A 70 -6.97 11.00 0.97
N VAL A 71 -6.53 9.85 0.45
CA VAL A 71 -7.42 8.72 0.13
C VAL A 71 -6.66 7.40 0.21
N VAL A 72 -7.36 6.34 0.62
CA VAL A 72 -6.85 4.97 0.60
C VAL A 72 -7.45 4.25 -0.58
N VAL A 73 -6.61 3.62 -1.39
CA VAL A 73 -7.03 2.72 -2.47
C VAL A 73 -6.58 1.32 -2.07
N ALA A 74 -7.53 0.42 -1.85
CA ALA A 74 -7.24 -0.94 -1.38
C ALA A 74 -7.60 -1.96 -2.47
N GLU A 75 -6.64 -2.81 -2.82
CA GLU A 75 -6.86 -3.96 -3.69
C GLU A 75 -7.05 -5.17 -2.79
N VAL A 76 -8.25 -5.74 -2.79
CA VAL A 76 -8.67 -6.73 -1.79
C VAL A 76 -9.01 -8.09 -2.40
N SER A 77 -8.52 -8.39 -3.60
CA SER A 77 -8.74 -9.70 -4.23
C SER A 77 -8.19 -10.83 -3.38
N THR A 78 -7.05 -10.60 -2.70
CA THR A 78 -6.50 -11.53 -1.71
C THR A 78 -6.73 -10.94 -0.31
N PRO A 79 -7.45 -11.63 0.58
CA PRO A 79 -7.66 -11.14 1.93
C PRO A 79 -6.36 -10.95 2.69
N SER A 80 -6.30 -9.91 3.52
CA SER A 80 -5.11 -9.58 4.31
C SER A 80 -5.56 -8.88 5.59
N HIS A 81 -5.01 -9.33 6.74
CA HIS A 81 -5.27 -8.68 8.01
C HIS A 81 -4.72 -7.25 8.02
N GLY A 82 -3.54 -7.04 7.41
CA GLY A 82 -2.94 -5.72 7.32
C GLY A 82 -3.77 -4.74 6.52
N ALA A 83 -4.25 -5.17 5.34
CA ALA A 83 -5.10 -4.33 4.51
C ALA A 83 -6.41 -3.99 5.22
N GLY A 84 -7.03 -4.98 5.88
CA GLY A 84 -8.26 -4.75 6.65
C GLY A 84 -8.06 -3.75 7.77
N PHE A 85 -6.95 -3.87 8.51
CA PHE A 85 -6.62 -2.91 9.56
C PHE A 85 -6.45 -1.49 9.00
N GLU A 86 -5.75 -1.35 7.89
CA GLU A 86 -5.49 -0.04 7.28
C GLU A 86 -6.77 0.63 6.79
N ILE A 87 -7.68 -0.13 6.21
CA ILE A 87 -8.99 0.37 5.79
C ILE A 87 -9.76 0.91 7.01
N ALA A 88 -9.80 0.14 8.08
CA ALA A 88 -10.51 0.54 9.31
C ALA A 88 -9.84 1.75 9.96
N TYR A 89 -8.50 1.80 9.98
CA TYR A 89 -7.74 2.89 10.60
C TYR A 89 -7.97 4.21 9.87
N ALA A 90 -8.18 4.17 8.55
CA ALA A 90 -8.35 5.36 7.72
C ALA A 90 -9.71 6.06 7.92
N GLN A 91 -10.67 5.41 8.53
CA GLN A 91 -12.02 5.96 8.68
C GLN A 91 -12.16 6.98 9.80
#